data_3bc95d74943f53c7d99ed1398cf0d2c4
#
_entry.id   3bc95d74943f53c7d99ed1398cf0d2c4
#
_cell.length_a   1.000
_cell.length_b   1.000
_cell.length_c   1.000
_cell.angle_alpha   90.00
_cell.angle_beta   90.00
_cell.angle_gamma   90.00
#
_symmetry.space_group_name_H-M   'P 1'
#
loop_
_entity.id
_entity.type
_entity.pdbx_description
1 polymer ?
#
loop_
_entity_poly.entity_id
_entity_poly.type
_entity_poly.pdbx_seq_one_letter_code
_entity_poly.pdbx_strand_id
1 'polypeptide(L)'
;MELLERENREINRFRKETHDAYVGVVELSLLGESVLEWDDKDVAAYRRQRMTVDSMLCRFKSHYESVRIDSVRHLLEDKEKRLCAIMEALEQQADINRRIAKQVPVIVQTSRQEEPKKQRRKGFLGLFGKKQEAPPTTTTTMLYTLNRDMIAQQRAQSHRLSEYADSLASRNAELNRQLQTLI
;
A
#
# COMPACT_ATOMS: atom_id res chain seq x y z
N MET A 1 -22.76 37.33 38.67
CA MET A 1 -23.33 36.72 37.44
C MET A 1 -22.27 36.55 36.35
N GLU A 2 -21.43 37.51 36.06
CA GLU A 2 -20.37 37.42 35.01
C GLU A 2 -19.37 36.27 35.20
N LEU A 3 -19.00 35.94 36.45
CA LEU A 3 -18.04 34.85 36.72
C LEU A 3 -18.61 33.49 36.31
N LEU A 4 -19.87 33.20 36.69
CA LEU A 4 -20.57 31.96 36.32
C LEU A 4 -20.80 31.83 34.80
N GLU A 5 -21.09 32.95 34.14
CA GLU A 5 -21.20 32.94 32.68
C GLU A 5 -19.88 32.70 31.96
N ARG A 6 -18.80 33.17 32.53
CA ARG A 6 -17.45 32.94 32.02
C ARG A 6 -17.06 31.46 32.18
N GLU A 7 -17.24 30.92 33.38
CA GLU A 7 -16.97 29.49 33.63
C GLU A 7 -17.82 28.58 32.73
N ASN A 8 -19.11 28.90 32.56
CA ASN A 8 -19.99 28.12 31.69
C ASN A 8 -19.55 28.17 30.21
N ARG A 9 -19.07 29.33 29.75
CA ARG A 9 -18.50 29.47 28.40
C ARG A 9 -17.23 28.65 28.23
N GLU A 10 -16.35 28.63 29.24
CA GLU A 10 -15.12 27.83 29.21
C GLU A 10 -15.41 26.32 29.19
N ILE A 11 -16.35 25.86 30.01
CA ILE A 11 -16.81 24.46 30.04
C ILE A 11 -17.41 24.04 28.69
N ASN A 12 -18.29 24.88 28.12
CA ASN A 12 -18.90 24.58 26.83
C ASN A 12 -17.87 24.56 25.69
N ARG A 13 -16.88 25.45 25.71
CA ARG A 13 -15.77 25.46 24.77
C ARG A 13 -14.94 24.19 24.88
N PHE A 14 -14.55 23.82 26.10
CA PHE A 14 -13.77 22.59 26.34
C PHE A 14 -14.52 21.33 25.88
N ARG A 15 -15.83 21.25 26.20
CA ARG A 15 -16.69 20.15 25.76
C ARG A 15 -16.75 20.04 24.23
N LYS A 16 -16.87 21.17 23.52
CA LYS A 16 -16.85 21.21 22.08
C LYS A 16 -15.51 20.76 21.53
N GLU A 17 -14.40 21.30 22.03
CA GLU A 17 -13.05 20.91 21.58
C GLU A 17 -12.77 19.42 21.78
N THR A 18 -13.25 18.85 22.90
CA THR A 18 -13.12 17.41 23.18
C THR A 18 -13.92 16.58 22.17
N HIS A 19 -15.15 17.01 21.88
CA HIS A 19 -16.00 16.36 20.89
C HIS A 19 -15.37 16.42 19.49
N ASP A 20 -14.88 17.58 19.07
CA ASP A 20 -14.23 17.77 17.76
C ASP A 20 -12.96 16.90 17.62
N ALA A 21 -12.15 16.80 18.67
CA ALA A 21 -11.00 15.92 18.69
C ALA A 21 -11.39 14.43 18.59
N TYR A 22 -12.42 14.03 19.35
CA TYR A 22 -12.95 12.67 19.29
C TYR A 22 -13.43 12.31 17.88
N VAL A 23 -14.27 13.15 17.28
CA VAL A 23 -14.76 12.96 15.92
C VAL A 23 -13.59 12.86 14.94
N GLY A 24 -12.61 13.75 15.04
CA GLY A 24 -11.43 13.71 14.18
C GLY A 24 -10.60 12.42 14.31
N VAL A 25 -10.45 11.87 15.53
CA VAL A 25 -9.78 10.59 15.73
C VAL A 25 -10.58 9.43 15.13
N VAL A 26 -11.91 9.43 15.30
CA VAL A 26 -12.81 8.41 14.71
C VAL A 26 -12.72 8.47 13.17
N GLU A 27 -12.81 9.64 12.57
CA GLU A 27 -12.69 9.82 11.13
C GLU A 27 -11.33 9.29 10.61
N LEU A 28 -10.22 9.65 11.27
CA LEU A 28 -8.89 9.14 10.94
C LEU A 28 -8.77 7.62 11.12
N SER A 29 -9.51 7.04 12.07
CA SER A 29 -9.50 5.58 12.26
C SER A 29 -10.20 4.85 11.12
N LEU A 30 -11.25 5.43 10.56
CA LEU A 30 -12.01 4.87 9.43
C LEU A 30 -11.35 5.13 8.08
N LEU A 31 -10.62 6.24 7.94
CA LEU A 31 -9.87 6.53 6.71
C LEU A 31 -8.79 5.45 6.47
N GLY A 32 -8.64 5.03 5.22
CA GLY A 32 -7.63 4.06 4.81
C GLY A 32 -8.09 2.60 4.86
N GLU A 33 -9.38 2.31 5.09
CA GLU A 33 -9.92 0.97 4.89
C GLU A 33 -9.93 0.57 3.41
N SER A 34 -10.05 1.55 2.50
CA SER A 34 -10.00 1.38 1.04
C SER A 34 -8.75 2.00 0.42
N VAL A 35 -7.57 1.74 0.99
CA VAL A 35 -6.29 2.34 0.56
C VAL A 35 -5.94 2.06 -0.90
N LEU A 36 -6.47 1.00 -1.50
CA LEU A 36 -6.20 0.61 -2.90
C LEU A 36 -6.71 1.65 -3.92
N GLU A 37 -7.64 2.52 -3.53
CA GLU A 37 -8.20 3.59 -4.36
C GLU A 37 -7.57 4.96 -4.10
N TRP A 38 -6.61 5.04 -3.16
CA TRP A 38 -5.99 6.28 -2.74
C TRP A 38 -4.92 6.75 -3.71
N ASP A 39 -4.78 8.08 -3.77
CA ASP A 39 -3.66 8.77 -4.43
C ASP A 39 -2.81 9.57 -3.42
N ASP A 40 -1.74 10.21 -3.89
CA ASP A 40 -0.86 11.04 -3.05
C ASP A 40 -1.59 12.19 -2.37
N LYS A 41 -2.71 12.68 -2.96
CA LYS A 41 -3.52 13.75 -2.37
C LYS A 41 -4.29 13.27 -1.16
N ASP A 42 -4.75 12.01 -1.18
CA ASP A 42 -5.46 11.38 -0.07
C ASP A 42 -4.52 11.18 1.12
N VAL A 43 -3.30 10.72 0.88
CA VAL A 43 -2.25 10.62 1.92
C VAL A 43 -1.92 11.99 2.50
N ALA A 44 -1.79 13.02 1.64
CA ALA A 44 -1.55 14.39 2.09
C ALA A 44 -2.74 14.97 2.87
N ALA A 45 -3.97 14.62 2.51
CA ALA A 45 -5.17 15.01 3.23
C ALA A 45 -5.22 14.34 4.62
N TYR A 46 -4.96 13.03 4.68
CA TYR A 46 -4.84 12.29 5.94
C TYR A 46 -3.81 12.95 6.88
N ARG A 47 -2.61 13.25 6.37
CA ARG A 47 -1.55 13.91 7.14
C ARG A 47 -1.99 15.25 7.71
N ARG A 48 -2.62 16.12 6.92
CA ARG A 48 -3.13 17.42 7.39
C ARG A 48 -4.15 17.25 8.51
N GLN A 49 -5.11 16.35 8.34
CA GLN A 49 -6.13 16.07 9.34
C GLN A 49 -5.52 15.49 10.62
N ARG A 50 -4.58 14.55 10.50
CA ARG A 50 -3.85 13.99 11.65
C ARG A 50 -3.11 15.07 12.44
N MET A 51 -2.42 15.98 11.78
CA MET A 51 -1.70 17.08 12.45
C MET A 51 -2.66 18.01 13.20
N THR A 52 -3.85 18.26 12.66
CA THR A 52 -4.90 19.06 13.33
C THR A 52 -5.37 18.35 14.58
N VAL A 53 -5.73 17.07 14.48
CA VAL A 53 -6.17 16.25 15.62
C VAL A 53 -5.07 16.09 16.66
N ASP A 54 -3.81 15.89 16.24
CA ASP A 54 -2.67 15.81 17.12
C ASP A 54 -2.50 17.08 17.96
N SER A 55 -2.68 18.25 17.34
CA SER A 55 -2.63 19.54 18.02
C SER A 55 -3.76 19.70 19.06
N MET A 56 -4.96 19.17 18.77
CA MET A 56 -6.08 19.15 19.71
C MET A 56 -5.78 18.21 20.89
N LEU A 57 -5.32 16.99 20.62
CA LEU A 57 -4.96 16.01 21.64
C LEU A 57 -3.85 16.50 22.58
N CYS A 58 -2.86 17.22 22.05
CA CYS A 58 -1.81 17.81 22.88
C CYS A 58 -2.34 18.77 23.92
N ARG A 59 -3.39 19.53 23.62
CA ARG A 59 -4.00 20.48 24.57
C ARG A 59 -4.74 19.78 25.72
N PHE A 60 -5.15 18.53 25.52
CA PHE A 60 -5.87 17.77 26.54
C PHE A 60 -4.97 17.02 27.53
N LYS A 61 -3.65 16.98 27.31
CA LYS A 61 -2.72 16.29 28.22
C LYS A 61 -2.74 16.77 29.67
N SER A 62 -3.15 18.01 29.90
CA SER A 62 -3.30 18.56 31.25
C SER A 62 -4.58 18.10 31.95
N HIS A 63 -5.57 17.58 31.23
CA HIS A 63 -6.90 17.24 31.75
C HIS A 63 -7.17 15.74 31.74
N TYR A 64 -6.42 14.97 30.95
CA TYR A 64 -6.56 13.52 30.80
C TYR A 64 -5.23 12.80 31.02
N GLU A 65 -5.27 11.48 31.19
CA GLU A 65 -4.06 10.68 31.28
C GLU A 65 -3.15 10.87 30.04
N SER A 66 -2.04 11.53 30.20
CA SER A 66 -1.11 11.85 29.11
C SER A 66 -0.64 10.60 28.35
N VAL A 67 -0.48 9.47 29.05
CA VAL A 67 -0.06 8.18 28.46
C VAL A 67 -1.08 7.68 27.44
N ARG A 68 -2.38 7.78 27.72
CA ARG A 68 -3.45 7.36 26.78
C ARG A 68 -3.50 8.25 25.56
N ILE A 69 -3.39 9.56 25.76
CA ILE A 69 -3.34 10.54 24.66
C ILE A 69 -2.14 10.27 23.78
N ASP A 70 -0.96 10.06 24.36
CA ASP A 70 0.25 9.77 23.61
C ASP A 70 0.15 8.44 22.85
N SER A 71 -0.51 7.42 23.43
CA SER A 71 -0.76 6.16 22.72
C SER A 71 -1.63 6.37 21.47
N VAL A 72 -2.73 7.14 21.58
CA VAL A 72 -3.59 7.46 20.42
C VAL A 72 -2.82 8.23 19.35
N ARG A 73 -2.06 9.25 19.75
CA ARG A 73 -1.23 10.03 18.82
C ARG A 73 -0.22 9.14 18.08
N HIS A 74 0.43 8.24 18.80
CA HIS A 74 1.40 7.30 18.22
C HIS A 74 0.75 6.31 17.24
N LEU A 75 -0.43 5.80 17.58
CA LEU A 75 -1.20 4.93 16.68
C LEU A 75 -1.60 5.62 15.38
N LEU A 76 -2.01 6.89 15.45
CA LEU A 76 -2.33 7.68 14.26
C LEU A 76 -1.09 7.94 13.39
N GLU A 77 0.06 8.21 14.01
CA GLU A 77 1.34 8.38 13.30
C GLU A 77 1.79 7.06 12.63
N ASP A 78 1.70 5.94 13.34
CA ASP A 78 2.02 4.63 12.80
C ASP A 78 1.08 4.27 11.63
N LYS A 79 -0.19 4.63 11.72
CA LYS A 79 -1.14 4.45 10.62
C LYS A 79 -0.71 5.24 9.38
N GLU A 80 -0.31 6.50 9.53
CA GLU A 80 0.21 7.32 8.42
C GLU A 80 1.42 6.66 7.76
N LYS A 81 2.40 6.18 8.55
CA LYS A 81 3.59 5.50 8.02
C LYS A 81 3.21 4.26 7.19
N ARG A 82 2.21 3.49 7.64
CA ARG A 82 1.75 2.31 6.90
C ARG A 82 0.99 2.65 5.63
N LEU A 83 0.16 3.70 5.66
CA LEU A 83 -0.50 4.20 4.46
C LEU A 83 0.54 4.61 3.40
N CYS A 84 1.58 5.35 3.78
CA CYS A 84 2.68 5.70 2.89
C CYS A 84 3.39 4.46 2.33
N ALA A 85 3.67 3.46 3.17
CA ALA A 85 4.33 2.23 2.73
C ALA A 85 3.46 1.40 1.76
N ILE A 86 2.13 1.39 1.95
CA ILE A 86 1.20 0.74 1.00
C ILE A 86 1.22 1.47 -0.34
N MET A 87 1.14 2.81 -0.33
CA MET A 87 1.18 3.62 -1.56
C MET A 87 2.49 3.38 -2.33
N GLU A 88 3.63 3.37 -1.66
CA GLU A 88 4.92 3.07 -2.27
C GLU A 88 4.95 1.66 -2.90
N ALA A 89 4.38 0.66 -2.22
CA ALA A 89 4.30 -0.69 -2.75
C ALA A 89 3.38 -0.78 -3.99
N LEU A 90 2.26 -0.03 -4.01
CA LEU A 90 1.36 0.06 -5.16
C LEU A 90 2.04 0.71 -6.36
N GLU A 91 2.79 1.79 -6.14
CA GLU A 91 3.55 2.48 -7.19
C GLU A 91 4.62 1.56 -7.79
N GLN A 92 5.38 0.85 -6.96
CA GLN A 92 6.36 -0.15 -7.40
C GLN A 92 5.69 -1.26 -8.23
N GLN A 93 4.51 -1.72 -7.83
CA GLN A 93 3.75 -2.71 -8.58
C GLN A 93 3.30 -2.18 -9.95
N ALA A 94 2.83 -0.94 -10.00
CA ALA A 94 2.44 -0.29 -11.26
C ALA A 94 3.64 -0.16 -12.22
N ASP A 95 4.82 0.19 -11.70
CA ASP A 95 6.06 0.29 -12.49
C ASP A 95 6.51 -1.06 -13.05
N ILE A 96 6.43 -2.12 -12.26
CA ILE A 96 6.73 -3.48 -12.74
C ILE A 96 5.76 -3.85 -13.86
N ASN A 97 4.46 -3.66 -13.67
CA ASN A 97 3.45 -3.96 -14.69
C ASN A 97 3.70 -3.16 -15.99
N ARG A 98 4.12 -1.91 -15.87
CA ARG A 98 4.48 -1.06 -17.02
C ARG A 98 5.72 -1.58 -17.76
N ARG A 99 6.75 -2.05 -17.05
CA ARG A 99 7.94 -2.68 -17.63
C ARG A 99 7.58 -3.97 -18.36
N ILE A 100 6.77 -4.81 -17.76
CA ILE A 100 6.26 -6.04 -18.37
C ILE A 100 5.56 -5.71 -19.68
N ALA A 101 4.60 -4.77 -19.67
CA ALA A 101 3.84 -4.40 -20.87
C ALA A 101 4.73 -3.86 -21.99
N LYS A 102 5.87 -3.24 -21.68
CA LYS A 102 6.83 -2.75 -22.68
C LYS A 102 7.77 -3.84 -23.21
N GLN A 103 8.14 -4.82 -22.39
CA GLN A 103 9.13 -5.85 -22.76
C GLN A 103 8.53 -7.02 -23.52
N VAL A 104 7.29 -7.41 -23.21
CA VAL A 104 6.62 -8.54 -23.86
C VAL A 104 6.51 -8.38 -25.39
N PRO A 105 6.10 -7.23 -25.97
CA PRO A 105 6.03 -7.05 -27.41
C PRO A 105 7.39 -7.19 -28.10
N VAL A 106 8.47 -6.68 -27.50
CA VAL A 106 9.84 -6.74 -28.05
C VAL A 106 10.32 -8.19 -28.16
N ILE A 107 10.08 -8.98 -27.12
CA ILE A 107 10.48 -10.40 -27.08
C ILE A 107 9.72 -11.20 -28.13
N VAL A 108 8.42 -10.95 -28.32
CA VAL A 108 7.61 -11.63 -29.34
C VAL A 108 8.08 -11.29 -30.76
N GLN A 109 8.49 -10.04 -31.02
CA GLN A 109 9.05 -9.64 -32.31
C GLN A 109 10.39 -10.32 -32.59
N THR A 110 11.28 -10.38 -31.61
CA THR A 110 12.59 -11.03 -31.73
C THR A 110 12.45 -12.53 -32.01
N SER A 111 11.50 -13.19 -31.32
CA SER A 111 11.22 -14.62 -31.54
C SER A 111 10.69 -14.92 -32.96
N ARG A 112 9.92 -13.99 -33.55
CA ARG A 112 9.43 -14.14 -34.94
C ARG A 112 10.53 -13.93 -35.99
N GLN A 113 11.54 -13.13 -35.71
CA GLN A 113 12.65 -12.89 -36.63
C GLN A 113 13.68 -14.06 -36.69
N GLU A 114 13.72 -14.87 -35.65
CA GLU A 114 14.63 -16.03 -35.56
C GLU A 114 14.01 -17.36 -36.02
N GLU A 115 12.87 -17.36 -36.73
CA GLU A 115 12.41 -18.58 -37.38
C GLU A 115 13.47 -19.00 -38.40
N PRO A 116 14.16 -20.15 -38.24
CA PRO A 116 15.19 -20.56 -39.16
C PRO A 116 14.52 -20.82 -40.53
N LYS A 117 14.95 -20.06 -41.54
CA LYS A 117 14.60 -20.37 -42.93
C LYS A 117 14.87 -21.84 -43.16
N LYS A 118 13.82 -22.64 -43.34
CA LYS A 118 13.94 -24.04 -43.72
C LYS A 118 14.75 -24.12 -45.00
N GLN A 119 16.07 -24.35 -44.89
CA GLN A 119 16.87 -24.78 -46.03
C GLN A 119 16.32 -26.14 -46.48
N ARG A 120 15.64 -26.12 -47.62
CA ARG A 120 15.28 -27.32 -48.37
C ARG A 120 16.58 -28.02 -48.80
N ARG A 121 17.12 -28.91 -47.98
CA ARG A 121 18.07 -29.89 -48.42
C ARG A 121 17.33 -30.97 -49.19
N LYS A 122 17.42 -30.90 -50.52
CA LYS A 122 17.19 -32.04 -51.40
C LYS A 122 18.31 -33.03 -51.12
N GLY A 123 18.02 -34.12 -50.42
CA GLY A 123 18.94 -35.19 -50.12
C GLY A 123 18.16 -36.47 -49.90
N PHE A 124 18.20 -37.34 -50.88
CA PHE A 124 17.73 -38.71 -50.92
C PHE A 124 18.62 -39.51 -49.93
N LEU A 125 18.06 -40.11 -48.90
CA LEU A 125 18.60 -41.05 -47.93
C LEU A 125 18.39 -40.56 -46.47
N GLY A 126 17.26 -40.93 -45.92
CA GLY A 126 16.96 -40.56 -44.54
C GLY A 126 15.91 -41.45 -43.90
N LEU A 127 16.01 -42.75 -44.10
CA LEU A 127 15.30 -43.73 -43.25
C LEU A 127 16.32 -44.14 -42.15
N PHE A 128 16.12 -43.69 -40.96
CA PHE A 128 16.78 -43.93 -39.69
C PHE A 128 17.46 -42.66 -39.11
N GLY A 129 16.68 -41.79 -38.54
CA GLY A 129 17.19 -40.70 -37.73
C GLY A 129 16.27 -40.44 -36.53
N LYS A 130 16.77 -40.79 -35.33
CA LYS A 130 16.14 -40.39 -34.05
C LYS A 130 15.81 -38.90 -34.13
N LYS A 131 14.56 -38.52 -33.81
CA LYS A 131 14.15 -37.17 -33.62
C LYS A 131 14.96 -36.59 -32.45
N GLN A 132 16.06 -35.93 -32.76
CA GLN A 132 16.76 -35.07 -31.83
C GLN A 132 15.86 -33.83 -31.68
N GLU A 133 15.24 -33.67 -30.53
CA GLU A 133 14.61 -32.42 -30.16
C GLU A 133 15.65 -31.33 -30.22
N ALA A 134 15.43 -30.33 -31.06
CA ALA A 134 16.30 -29.17 -31.12
C ALA A 134 16.39 -28.54 -29.72
N PRO A 135 17.59 -28.16 -29.24
CA PRO A 135 17.73 -27.51 -27.97
C PRO A 135 16.84 -26.26 -27.96
N PRO A 136 16.16 -25.96 -26.84
CA PRO A 136 15.30 -24.79 -26.76
C PRO A 136 16.10 -23.54 -27.13
N THR A 137 15.61 -22.80 -28.10
CA THR A 137 16.25 -21.59 -28.60
C THR A 137 16.50 -20.63 -27.44
N THR A 138 17.65 -19.99 -27.36
CA THR A 138 18.05 -19.04 -26.32
C THR A 138 16.94 -18.04 -25.99
N THR A 139 16.17 -17.63 -26.98
CA THR A 139 15.01 -16.74 -26.86
C THR A 139 13.86 -17.35 -26.05
N THR A 140 13.58 -18.65 -26.21
CA THR A 140 12.54 -19.35 -25.44
C THR A 140 12.96 -19.47 -23.97
N THR A 141 14.22 -19.73 -23.70
CA THR A 141 14.78 -19.80 -22.34
C THR A 141 14.73 -18.43 -21.65
N MET A 142 15.06 -17.35 -22.35
CA MET A 142 14.94 -15.98 -21.83
C MET A 142 13.49 -15.59 -21.52
N LEU A 143 12.53 -15.97 -22.36
CA LEU A 143 11.10 -15.76 -22.09
C LEU A 143 10.62 -16.49 -20.84
N TYR A 144 11.05 -17.74 -20.65
CA TYR A 144 10.69 -18.51 -19.46
C TYR A 144 11.30 -17.93 -18.18
N THR A 145 12.56 -17.54 -18.19
CA THR A 145 13.21 -16.92 -17.01
C THR A 145 12.60 -15.58 -16.68
N LEU A 146 12.39 -14.70 -17.66
CA LEU A 146 11.77 -13.40 -17.46
C LEU A 146 10.34 -13.55 -16.87
N ASN A 147 9.53 -14.45 -17.42
CA ASN A 147 8.18 -14.69 -16.94
C ASN A 147 8.17 -15.25 -15.50
N ARG A 148 9.09 -16.15 -15.16
CA ARG A 148 9.23 -16.69 -13.81
C ARG A 148 9.63 -15.61 -12.80
N ASP A 149 10.61 -14.78 -13.14
CA ASP A 149 11.11 -13.72 -12.26
C ASP A 149 10.05 -12.62 -12.04
N MET A 150 9.29 -12.30 -13.08
CA MET A 150 8.15 -11.38 -12.99
C MET A 150 7.04 -11.91 -12.07
N ILE A 151 6.68 -13.19 -12.21
CA ILE A 151 5.68 -13.82 -11.34
C ILE A 151 6.18 -13.85 -9.89
N ALA A 152 7.46 -14.13 -9.66
CA ALA A 152 8.05 -14.14 -8.33
C ALA A 152 8.03 -12.74 -7.69
N GLN A 153 8.37 -11.69 -8.44
CA GLN A 153 8.30 -10.30 -7.98
C GLN A 153 6.86 -9.87 -7.66
N GLN A 154 5.91 -10.21 -8.53
CA GLN A 154 4.50 -9.89 -8.30
C GLN A 154 3.95 -10.58 -7.04
N ARG A 155 4.31 -11.85 -6.81
CA ARG A 155 3.94 -12.57 -5.59
C ARG A 155 4.54 -11.94 -4.35
N ALA A 156 5.82 -11.57 -4.38
CA ALA A 156 6.49 -10.94 -3.25
C ALA A 156 5.86 -9.58 -2.90
N GLN A 157 5.47 -8.79 -3.89
CA GLN A 157 4.77 -7.52 -3.66
C GLN A 157 3.35 -7.72 -3.15
N SER A 158 2.61 -8.67 -3.71
CA SER A 158 1.27 -9.01 -3.21
C SER A 158 1.31 -9.44 -1.74
N HIS A 159 2.31 -10.23 -1.36
CA HIS A 159 2.52 -10.63 0.03
C HIS A 159 2.81 -9.41 0.94
N ARG A 160 3.69 -8.49 0.53
CA ARG A 160 3.96 -7.26 1.29
C ARG A 160 2.71 -6.40 1.46
N LEU A 161 1.90 -6.24 0.42
CA LEU A 161 0.65 -5.50 0.50
C LEU A 161 -0.33 -6.14 1.50
N SER A 162 -0.44 -7.48 1.50
CA SER A 162 -1.25 -8.21 2.47
C SER A 162 -0.75 -7.97 3.91
N GLU A 163 0.55 -8.08 4.15
CA GLU A 163 1.15 -7.82 5.47
C GLU A 163 0.90 -6.38 5.95
N TYR A 164 1.00 -5.38 5.07
CA TYR A 164 0.69 -4.00 5.42
C TYR A 164 -0.80 -3.81 5.73
N ALA A 165 -1.70 -4.42 4.97
CA ALA A 165 -3.14 -4.35 5.21
C ALA A 165 -3.51 -4.98 6.56
N ASP A 166 -2.99 -6.16 6.89
CA ASP A 166 -3.22 -6.85 8.15
C ASP A 166 -2.70 -6.04 9.34
N SER A 167 -1.49 -5.48 9.18
CA SER A 167 -0.90 -4.61 10.20
C SER A 167 -1.69 -3.32 10.39
N LEU A 168 -2.25 -2.74 9.32
CA LEU A 168 -3.11 -1.56 9.40
C LEU A 168 -4.41 -1.89 10.14
N ALA A 169 -5.05 -3.02 9.82
CA ALA A 169 -6.26 -3.49 10.50
C ALA A 169 -6.03 -3.69 12.01
N SER A 170 -4.92 -4.33 12.38
CA SER A 170 -4.54 -4.53 13.78
C SER A 170 -4.36 -3.18 14.51
N ARG A 171 -3.69 -2.20 13.88
CA ARG A 171 -3.50 -0.85 14.45
C ARG A 171 -4.82 -0.08 14.57
N ASN A 172 -5.75 -0.25 13.65
CA ASN A 172 -7.09 0.33 13.73
C ASN A 172 -7.88 -0.24 14.93
N ALA A 173 -7.82 -1.54 15.15
CA ALA A 173 -8.46 -2.19 16.29
C ALA A 173 -7.90 -1.67 17.62
N GLU A 174 -6.59 -1.54 17.74
CA GLU A 174 -5.95 -0.96 18.93
C GLU A 174 -6.34 0.50 19.14
N LEU A 175 -6.37 1.29 18.07
CA LEU A 175 -6.79 2.69 18.13
C LEU A 175 -8.25 2.81 18.61
N ASN A 176 -9.15 1.98 18.10
CA ASN A 176 -10.55 1.96 18.54
C ASN A 176 -10.66 1.56 20.02
N ARG A 177 -9.86 0.59 20.48
CA ARG A 177 -9.80 0.20 21.89
C ARG A 177 -9.31 1.36 22.77
N GLN A 178 -8.29 2.10 22.37
CA GLN A 178 -7.79 3.27 23.09
C GLN A 178 -8.86 4.37 23.16
N LEU A 179 -9.60 4.59 22.08
CA LEU A 179 -10.71 5.53 22.06
C LEU A 179 -11.80 5.17 23.06
N GLN A 180 -12.20 3.91 23.11
CA GLN A 180 -13.22 3.43 24.06
C GLN A 180 -12.81 3.62 25.53
N THR A 181 -11.50 3.67 25.80
CA THR A 181 -11.00 3.89 27.17
C THR A 181 -10.85 5.38 27.54
N LEU A 182 -10.91 6.29 26.55
CA LEU A 182 -10.85 7.75 26.78
C LEU A 182 -12.24 8.36 27.06
N ILE A 183 -13.31 7.64 26.73
CA ILE A 183 -14.71 8.03 26.98
C ILE A 183 -15.16 7.56 28.35
#